data_defa45270980e7f82baf48fa0ff5ade9
#
_entry.id   defa45270980e7f82baf48fa0ff5ade9
#
_cell.length_a   1.000
_cell.length_b   1.000
_cell.length_c   1.000
_cell.angle_alpha   90.00
_cell.angle_beta   90.00
_cell.angle_gamma   90.00
#
_symmetry.space_group_name_H-M   'P 1'
#
loop_
_entity.id
_entity.type
_entity.pdbx_description
1 polymer ?
#
loop_
_entity_poly.entity_id
_entity_poly.type
_entity_poly.pdbx_seq_one_letter_code
_entity_poly.pdbx_strand_id
1 'polypeptide(L)'
;MYNLLLVDDEPLIKVAFQSAVEWGKNGFLLAATASNGQEALHIVETQHIDAVITDLKMPGMDGLALIHELKKRSFIGPILVLSNYSDFDSVRAALTDGAYDYFLKINMNGESIGEHLEKMADLLRVQQQRQTEEDHRSFAIEAQKKENALIHCAQWVTSTAGSSPASNPFSMLPEPLSFPIRLFTVTLIPAKTHPMPALDAVTDLITEVFDEISGKVFLHTHENEICGLISNESLVASGRTLDKKLARLQRQVTTYFLDAPVIIYHDKPISLAELRQGYQLCEDSKALAFYVGCSAPIKATAHTVT
;
A
#
# COMPACT_ATOMS: atom_id res chain seq x y z
N MET A 1 3.60 6.05 22.60
CA MET A 1 3.04 6.91 23.67
C MET A 1 1.74 7.46 23.12
N TYR A 2 0.62 7.34 23.86
CA TYR A 2 -0.72 7.72 23.42
C TYR A 2 -1.07 9.13 23.91
N ASN A 3 -1.68 9.93 23.04
CA ASN A 3 -2.12 11.28 23.37
C ASN A 3 -3.48 11.24 24.07
N LEU A 4 -3.54 11.78 25.29
CA LEU A 4 -4.74 11.81 26.10
C LEU A 4 -5.26 13.23 26.23
N LEU A 5 -6.58 13.40 26.10
CA LEU A 5 -7.31 14.63 26.37
C LEU A 5 -8.04 14.49 27.72
N LEU A 6 -7.83 15.44 28.61
CA LEU A 6 -8.58 15.56 29.88
C LEU A 6 -9.60 16.68 29.78
N VAL A 7 -10.87 16.40 30.05
CA VAL A 7 -11.98 17.33 29.96
C VAL A 7 -12.67 17.46 31.32
N ASP A 8 -12.54 18.59 31.96
CA ASP A 8 -13.15 18.89 33.25
C ASP A 8 -13.26 20.41 33.42
N ASP A 9 -14.38 20.94 33.90
CA ASP A 9 -14.56 22.38 34.10
C ASP A 9 -13.90 22.90 35.40
N GLU A 10 -13.54 21.97 36.31
CA GLU A 10 -12.88 22.31 37.57
C GLU A 10 -11.35 22.42 37.39
N PRO A 11 -10.72 23.59 37.51
CA PRO A 11 -9.28 23.77 37.36
C PRO A 11 -8.47 22.93 38.35
N LEU A 12 -8.99 22.73 39.56
CA LEU A 12 -8.33 21.94 40.61
C LEU A 12 -8.21 20.45 40.24
N ILE A 13 -9.24 19.89 39.59
CA ILE A 13 -9.22 18.52 39.12
C ILE A 13 -8.15 18.35 38.03
N LYS A 14 -8.08 19.29 37.08
CA LYS A 14 -7.03 19.25 36.03
C LYS A 14 -5.62 19.27 36.62
N VAL A 15 -5.36 20.16 37.58
CA VAL A 15 -4.06 20.21 38.27
C VAL A 15 -3.78 18.94 39.09
N ALA A 16 -4.78 18.40 39.78
CA ALA A 16 -4.67 17.17 40.52
C ALA A 16 -4.30 16.01 39.64
N PHE A 17 -5.00 15.83 38.48
CA PHE A 17 -4.65 14.81 37.51
C PHE A 17 -3.26 14.99 36.91
N GLN A 18 -2.84 16.21 36.57
CA GLN A 18 -1.52 16.51 36.04
C GLN A 18 -0.40 16.11 37.01
N SER A 19 -0.60 16.27 38.30
CA SER A 19 0.41 16.02 39.33
C SER A 19 0.34 14.63 39.95
N ALA A 20 -0.83 13.99 39.99
CA ALA A 20 -1.01 12.68 40.61
C ALA A 20 -0.59 11.52 39.73
N VAL A 21 -0.51 11.72 38.42
CA VAL A 21 -0.28 10.65 37.44
C VAL A 21 1.11 10.73 36.83
N GLU A 22 1.85 9.64 36.88
CA GLU A 22 3.08 9.48 36.10
C GLU A 22 2.74 9.03 34.67
N TRP A 23 2.30 9.97 33.84
CA TRP A 23 1.74 9.73 32.49
C TRP A 23 2.63 8.83 31.62
N GLY A 24 3.92 9.11 31.60
CA GLY A 24 4.88 8.38 30.78
C GLY A 24 5.02 6.91 31.17
N LYS A 25 4.93 6.58 32.47
CA LYS A 25 4.98 5.17 32.93
C LYS A 25 3.75 4.37 32.45
N ASN A 26 2.60 5.04 32.38
CA ASN A 26 1.36 4.42 31.91
C ASN A 26 1.19 4.44 30.39
N GLY A 27 2.19 4.89 29.64
CA GLY A 27 2.18 4.90 28.17
C GLY A 27 1.43 6.06 27.56
N PHE A 28 1.03 7.08 28.33
CA PHE A 28 0.30 8.25 27.87
C PHE A 28 1.11 9.53 27.95
N LEU A 29 0.69 10.50 27.14
CA LEU A 29 1.05 11.91 27.22
C LEU A 29 -0.26 12.70 27.41
N LEU A 30 -0.36 13.53 28.43
CA LEU A 30 -1.44 14.48 28.53
C LEU A 30 -1.23 15.58 27.48
N ALA A 31 -1.83 15.38 26.30
CA ALA A 31 -1.61 16.23 25.13
C ALA A 31 -2.37 17.56 25.22
N ALA A 32 -3.56 17.54 25.82
CA ALA A 32 -4.39 18.73 25.99
C ALA A 32 -5.36 18.60 27.16
N THR A 33 -5.89 19.75 27.60
CA THR A 33 -6.99 19.82 28.54
C THR A 33 -8.10 20.72 27.97
N ALA A 34 -9.35 20.41 28.28
CA ALA A 34 -10.52 21.21 27.91
C ALA A 34 -11.39 21.47 29.14
N SER A 35 -12.23 22.49 29.09
CA SER A 35 -13.13 22.89 30.18
C SER A 35 -14.61 22.59 29.88
N ASN A 36 -14.92 22.08 28.70
CA ASN A 36 -16.27 21.69 28.27
C ASN A 36 -16.19 20.81 27.02
N GLY A 37 -17.31 20.18 26.64
CA GLY A 37 -17.37 19.30 25.49
C GLY A 37 -17.12 19.98 24.15
N GLN A 38 -17.46 21.26 23.98
CA GLN A 38 -17.23 21.97 22.71
C GLN A 38 -15.73 22.20 22.47
N GLU A 39 -15.00 22.62 23.50
CA GLU A 39 -13.56 22.80 23.47
C GLU A 39 -12.87 21.43 23.19
N ALA A 40 -13.35 20.37 23.86
CA ALA A 40 -12.85 19.02 23.65
C ALA A 40 -13.02 18.53 22.21
N LEU A 41 -14.19 18.74 21.59
CA LEU A 41 -14.43 18.38 20.18
C LEU A 41 -13.49 19.15 19.25
N HIS A 42 -13.28 20.43 19.47
CA HIS A 42 -12.36 21.23 18.67
C HIS A 42 -10.92 20.71 18.76
N ILE A 43 -10.49 20.29 19.96
CA ILE A 43 -9.15 19.69 20.14
C ILE A 43 -9.04 18.37 19.37
N VAL A 44 -10.03 17.48 19.47
CA VAL A 44 -10.03 16.20 18.77
C VAL A 44 -10.05 16.38 17.24
N GLU A 45 -10.64 17.46 16.72
CA GLU A 45 -10.63 17.79 15.29
C GLU A 45 -9.28 18.32 14.80
N THR A 46 -8.53 18.99 15.65
CA THR A 46 -7.30 19.71 15.28
C THR A 46 -6.03 19.01 15.72
N GLN A 47 -6.13 18.06 16.65
CA GLN A 47 -4.99 17.31 17.19
C GLN A 47 -5.29 15.81 17.20
N HIS A 48 -4.24 15.02 17.07
CA HIS A 48 -4.37 13.57 17.20
C HIS A 48 -4.51 13.18 18.67
N ILE A 49 -5.69 12.71 19.05
CA ILE A 49 -6.04 12.24 20.40
C ILE A 49 -6.38 10.76 20.34
N ASP A 50 -5.71 9.96 21.16
CA ASP A 50 -5.91 8.51 21.23
C ASP A 50 -6.92 8.10 22.30
N ALA A 51 -7.06 8.88 23.38
CA ALA A 51 -7.95 8.59 24.49
C ALA A 51 -8.51 9.86 25.13
N VAL A 52 -9.68 9.76 25.73
CA VAL A 52 -10.35 10.89 26.40
C VAL A 52 -10.70 10.49 27.83
N ILE A 53 -10.44 11.39 28.77
CA ILE A 53 -11.01 11.35 30.12
C ILE A 53 -11.94 12.56 30.25
N THR A 54 -13.21 12.38 30.60
CA THR A 54 -14.18 13.46 30.66
C THR A 54 -15.02 13.45 31.94
N ASP A 55 -15.25 14.61 32.52
CA ASP A 55 -16.34 14.77 33.50
C ASP A 55 -17.69 14.66 32.80
N LEU A 56 -18.72 14.24 33.55
CA LEU A 56 -20.11 14.17 33.04
C LEU A 56 -20.79 15.55 33.15
N LYS A 57 -20.55 16.29 34.20
CA LYS A 57 -21.25 17.54 34.47
C LYS A 57 -20.38 18.76 34.22
N MET A 58 -20.56 19.34 33.06
CA MET A 58 -19.84 20.52 32.63
C MET A 58 -20.80 21.57 32.05
N PRO A 59 -20.50 22.88 32.13
CA PRO A 59 -21.32 23.89 31.50
C PRO A 59 -21.28 23.85 29.98
N GLY A 60 -22.40 24.17 29.34
CA GLY A 60 -22.54 24.10 27.89
C GLY A 60 -22.76 22.66 27.38
N MET A 61 -21.79 22.10 26.69
CA MET A 61 -21.81 20.69 26.28
C MET A 61 -21.26 19.81 27.40
N ASP A 62 -22.12 19.03 28.01
CA ASP A 62 -21.75 18.08 29.06
C ASP A 62 -21.00 16.83 28.53
N GLY A 63 -20.52 15.98 29.46
CA GLY A 63 -19.74 14.81 29.09
C GLY A 63 -20.55 13.78 28.32
N LEU A 64 -21.84 13.62 28.56
CA LEU A 64 -22.69 12.67 27.85
C LEU A 64 -22.88 13.12 26.39
N ALA A 65 -23.18 14.39 26.17
CA ALA A 65 -23.26 14.96 24.83
C ALA A 65 -21.92 14.88 24.09
N LEU A 66 -20.79 15.08 24.79
CA LEU A 66 -19.46 14.91 24.23
C LEU A 66 -19.22 13.46 23.75
N ILE A 67 -19.53 12.46 24.58
CA ILE A 67 -19.37 11.03 24.22
C ILE A 67 -20.19 10.71 22.98
N HIS A 68 -21.46 11.14 22.94
CA HIS A 68 -22.33 10.95 21.79
C HIS A 68 -21.75 11.56 20.51
N GLU A 69 -21.28 12.81 20.55
CA GLU A 69 -20.68 13.47 19.39
C GLU A 69 -19.34 12.85 18.95
N LEU A 70 -18.50 12.38 19.88
CA LEU A 70 -17.27 11.67 19.56
C LEU A 70 -17.57 10.34 18.83
N LYS A 71 -18.55 9.56 19.31
CA LYS A 71 -18.96 8.31 18.66
C LYS A 71 -19.58 8.54 17.27
N LYS A 72 -20.41 9.56 17.13
CA LYS A 72 -20.98 9.96 15.84
C LYS A 72 -19.89 10.35 14.81
N ARG A 73 -18.76 10.89 15.25
CA ARG A 73 -17.59 11.22 14.43
C ARG A 73 -16.60 10.07 14.30
N SER A 74 -17.03 8.86 14.67
CA SER A 74 -16.20 7.64 14.57
C SER A 74 -14.90 7.70 15.41
N PHE A 75 -14.91 8.41 16.53
CA PHE A 75 -13.82 8.33 17.49
C PHE A 75 -13.78 6.92 18.10
N ILE A 76 -12.67 6.23 17.87
CA ILE A 76 -12.50 4.82 18.27
C ILE A 76 -11.75 4.65 19.59
N GLY A 77 -11.08 5.70 20.09
CA GLY A 77 -10.33 5.67 21.34
C GLY A 77 -11.19 5.37 22.56
N PRO A 78 -10.62 4.82 23.64
CA PRO A 78 -11.31 4.64 24.90
C PRO A 78 -11.64 5.97 25.54
N ILE A 79 -12.86 6.07 26.11
CA ILE A 79 -13.36 7.24 26.83
C ILE A 79 -13.61 6.82 28.26
N LEU A 80 -12.85 7.37 29.21
CA LEU A 80 -13.04 7.17 30.64
C LEU A 80 -13.86 8.33 31.22
N VAL A 81 -14.90 8.00 31.97
CA VAL A 81 -15.78 9.00 32.57
C VAL A 81 -15.35 9.28 34.00
N LEU A 82 -15.20 10.54 34.35
CA LEU A 82 -15.09 10.98 35.74
C LEU A 82 -16.50 11.25 36.30
N SER A 83 -16.81 10.73 37.48
CA SER A 83 -18.11 10.94 38.08
C SER A 83 -18.05 11.14 39.57
N ASN A 84 -19.05 11.84 40.11
CA ASN A 84 -19.32 11.90 41.54
C ASN A 84 -20.23 10.74 41.97
N TYR A 85 -20.29 10.42 43.26
CA TYR A 85 -21.05 9.28 43.78
C TYR A 85 -22.56 9.35 43.47
N SER A 86 -23.11 10.55 43.18
CA SER A 86 -24.55 10.79 42.90
C SER A 86 -24.93 10.60 41.43
N ASP A 87 -24.02 10.26 40.54
CA ASP A 87 -24.24 10.34 39.09
C ASP A 87 -24.58 9.00 38.42
N PHE A 88 -25.15 8.04 39.14
CA PHE A 88 -25.37 6.66 38.69
C PHE A 88 -26.12 6.56 37.35
N ASP A 89 -27.20 7.29 37.16
CA ASP A 89 -27.98 7.23 35.91
C ASP A 89 -27.19 7.82 34.72
N SER A 90 -26.44 8.89 34.93
CA SER A 90 -25.59 9.52 33.92
C SER A 90 -24.41 8.62 33.53
N VAL A 91 -23.77 7.93 34.48
CA VAL A 91 -22.72 6.94 34.24
C VAL A 91 -23.25 5.78 33.41
N ARG A 92 -24.45 5.26 33.77
CA ARG A 92 -25.08 4.18 33.01
C ARG A 92 -25.38 4.60 31.58
N ALA A 93 -25.87 5.82 31.36
CA ALA A 93 -26.10 6.36 30.03
C ALA A 93 -24.78 6.48 29.24
N ALA A 94 -23.73 7.00 29.86
CA ALA A 94 -22.41 7.14 29.24
C ALA A 94 -21.81 5.80 28.78
N LEU A 95 -21.91 4.77 29.61
CA LEU A 95 -21.47 3.40 29.24
C LEU A 95 -22.31 2.83 28.08
N THR A 96 -23.63 3.11 28.06
CA THR A 96 -24.50 2.69 26.94
C THR A 96 -24.15 3.40 25.64
N ASP A 97 -23.74 4.69 25.72
CA ASP A 97 -23.32 5.50 24.57
C ASP A 97 -21.88 5.23 24.12
N GLY A 98 -21.19 4.29 24.81
CA GLY A 98 -19.89 3.79 24.36
C GLY A 98 -18.69 4.35 25.12
N ALA A 99 -18.88 4.90 26.31
CA ALA A 99 -17.76 5.09 27.24
C ALA A 99 -17.17 3.72 27.60
N TYR A 100 -15.85 3.68 27.76
CA TYR A 100 -15.14 2.45 28.09
C TYR A 100 -15.40 2.01 29.54
N ASP A 101 -15.25 2.96 30.47
CA ASP A 101 -15.41 2.72 31.91
C ASP A 101 -15.65 4.06 32.62
N TYR A 102 -15.85 4.03 33.92
CA TYR A 102 -15.97 5.21 34.74
C TYR A 102 -15.06 5.16 35.97
N PHE A 103 -14.74 6.33 36.49
CA PHE A 103 -13.89 6.52 37.66
C PHE A 103 -14.53 7.50 38.64
N LEU A 104 -14.63 7.09 39.91
CA LEU A 104 -15.19 7.98 40.94
C LEU A 104 -14.17 9.00 41.41
N LYS A 105 -14.49 10.31 41.33
CA LYS A 105 -13.60 11.42 41.71
C LYS A 105 -13.15 11.31 43.19
N ILE A 106 -13.96 10.72 44.09
CA ILE A 106 -13.62 10.50 45.48
C ILE A 106 -12.44 9.54 45.68
N ASN A 107 -12.22 8.62 44.74
CA ASN A 107 -11.14 7.63 44.76
C ASN A 107 -9.88 8.12 44.01
N MET A 108 -9.79 9.42 43.73
CA MET A 108 -8.73 9.99 42.91
C MET A 108 -7.38 9.93 43.66
N ASN A 109 -6.59 8.90 43.32
CA ASN A 109 -5.19 8.78 43.71
C ASN A 109 -4.40 8.24 42.51
N GLY A 110 -3.07 8.41 42.54
CA GLY A 110 -2.21 8.04 41.40
C GLY A 110 -2.25 6.56 41.03
N GLU A 111 -2.43 5.67 42.00
CA GLU A 111 -2.49 4.23 41.80
C GLU A 111 -3.78 3.82 41.06
N SER A 112 -4.93 4.25 41.57
CA SER A 112 -6.23 3.92 40.98
C SER A 112 -6.39 4.48 39.57
N ILE A 113 -5.91 5.70 39.30
CA ILE A 113 -5.91 6.28 37.95
C ILE A 113 -4.96 5.48 37.05
N GLY A 114 -3.78 5.08 37.57
CA GLY A 114 -2.80 4.29 36.84
C GLY A 114 -3.37 2.97 36.31
N GLU A 115 -4.14 2.26 37.12
CA GLU A 115 -4.83 1.01 36.72
C GLU A 115 -5.78 1.20 35.53
N HIS A 116 -6.54 2.31 35.50
CA HIS A 116 -7.45 2.58 34.38
C HIS A 116 -6.66 2.99 33.12
N LEU A 117 -5.60 3.76 33.28
CA LEU A 117 -4.71 4.11 32.17
C LEU A 117 -4.03 2.89 31.57
N GLU A 118 -3.55 1.96 32.37
CA GLU A 118 -2.94 0.71 31.90
C GLU A 118 -3.93 -0.08 31.06
N LYS A 119 -5.17 -0.28 31.54
CA LYS A 119 -6.23 -0.95 30.79
C LYS A 119 -6.58 -0.22 29.47
N MET A 120 -6.63 1.12 29.49
CA MET A 120 -6.85 1.92 28.29
C MET A 120 -5.69 1.76 27.28
N ALA A 121 -4.45 1.74 27.78
CA ALA A 121 -3.28 1.50 26.94
C ALA A 121 -3.29 0.11 26.29
N ASP A 122 -3.71 -0.91 27.02
CA ASP A 122 -3.85 -2.28 26.49
C ASP A 122 -4.91 -2.36 25.40
N LEU A 123 -6.05 -1.69 25.57
CA LEU A 123 -7.06 -1.60 24.51
C LEU A 123 -6.51 -0.94 23.24
N LEU A 124 -5.80 0.17 23.40
CA LEU A 124 -5.19 0.88 22.26
C LEU A 124 -4.13 0.00 21.56
N ARG A 125 -3.31 -0.75 22.30
CA ARG A 125 -2.35 -1.71 21.73
C ARG A 125 -3.05 -2.78 20.90
N VAL A 126 -4.11 -3.38 21.43
CA VAL A 126 -4.90 -4.40 20.72
C VAL A 126 -5.54 -3.83 19.46
N GLN A 127 -6.08 -2.61 19.52
CA GLN A 127 -6.65 -1.94 18.36
C GLN A 127 -5.60 -1.66 17.27
N GLN A 128 -4.42 -1.16 17.65
CA GLN A 128 -3.32 -0.93 16.71
C GLN A 128 -2.81 -2.22 16.08
N GLN A 129 -2.68 -3.29 16.85
CA GLN A 129 -2.27 -4.60 16.31
C GLN A 129 -3.27 -5.11 15.26
N ARG A 130 -4.56 -5.06 15.56
CA ARG A 130 -5.60 -5.46 14.60
C ARG A 130 -5.57 -4.64 13.32
N GLN A 131 -5.41 -3.31 13.43
CA GLN A 131 -5.32 -2.44 12.25
C GLN A 131 -4.10 -2.80 11.40
N THR A 132 -2.94 -2.99 12.03
CA THR A 132 -1.72 -3.39 11.34
C THR A 132 -1.87 -4.75 10.64
N GLU A 133 -2.50 -5.72 11.29
CA GLU A 133 -2.76 -7.05 10.69
C GLU A 133 -3.74 -6.96 9.50
N GLU A 134 -4.78 -6.14 9.60
CA GLU A 134 -5.74 -5.91 8.51
C GLU A 134 -5.06 -5.21 7.32
N ASP A 135 -4.23 -4.21 7.58
CA ASP A 135 -3.47 -3.50 6.54
C ASP A 135 -2.48 -4.44 5.83
N HIS A 136 -1.73 -5.27 6.59
CA HIS A 136 -0.84 -6.28 6.03
C HIS A 136 -1.60 -7.32 5.20
N ARG A 137 -2.76 -7.78 5.69
CA ARG A 137 -3.60 -8.74 4.97
C ARG A 137 -4.15 -8.14 3.67
N SER A 138 -4.61 -6.91 3.72
CA SER A 138 -5.10 -6.18 2.54
C SER A 138 -4.01 -6.02 1.49
N PHE A 139 -2.81 -5.62 1.91
CA PHE A 139 -1.65 -5.51 1.03
C PHE A 139 -1.27 -6.85 0.40
N ALA A 140 -1.24 -7.93 1.19
CA ALA A 140 -0.94 -9.27 0.67
C ALA A 140 -1.99 -9.75 -0.36
N ILE A 141 -3.28 -9.47 -0.13
CA ILE A 141 -4.35 -9.81 -1.07
C ILE A 141 -4.21 -9.01 -2.38
N GLU A 142 -3.87 -7.73 -2.30
CA GLU A 142 -3.65 -6.91 -3.50
C GLU A 142 -2.42 -7.37 -4.29
N ALA A 143 -1.31 -7.66 -3.62
CA ALA A 143 -0.11 -8.22 -4.24
C ALA A 143 -0.43 -9.54 -4.96
N GLN A 144 -1.16 -10.45 -4.33
CA GLN A 144 -1.56 -11.74 -4.93
C GLN A 144 -2.49 -11.55 -6.12
N LYS A 145 -3.44 -10.61 -6.06
CA LYS A 145 -4.31 -10.29 -7.21
C LYS A 145 -3.50 -9.78 -8.40
N LYS A 146 -2.53 -8.90 -8.15
CA LYS A 146 -1.63 -8.37 -9.18
C LYS A 146 -0.82 -9.49 -9.82
N GLU A 147 -0.23 -10.37 -9.03
CA GLU A 147 0.54 -11.52 -9.50
C GLU A 147 -0.30 -12.45 -10.37
N ASN A 148 -1.50 -12.83 -9.90
CA ASN A 148 -2.43 -13.68 -10.66
C ASN A 148 -2.84 -13.01 -11.98
N ALA A 149 -3.06 -11.70 -12.01
CA ALA A 149 -3.37 -10.97 -13.23
C ALA A 149 -2.21 -10.99 -14.23
N LEU A 150 -0.96 -10.83 -13.76
CA LEU A 150 0.24 -10.93 -14.59
C LEU A 150 0.41 -12.32 -15.18
N ILE A 151 0.23 -13.38 -14.39
CA ILE A 151 0.26 -14.78 -14.85
C ILE A 151 -0.79 -15.01 -15.93
N HIS A 152 -2.02 -14.53 -15.72
CA HIS A 152 -3.09 -14.67 -16.71
C HIS A 152 -2.76 -13.91 -18.01
N CYS A 153 -2.20 -12.71 -17.94
CA CYS A 153 -1.75 -11.97 -19.11
C CYS A 153 -0.62 -12.74 -19.85
N ALA A 154 0.35 -13.29 -19.14
CA ALA A 154 1.44 -14.07 -19.73
C ALA A 154 0.91 -15.31 -20.46
N GLN A 155 0.05 -16.08 -19.82
CA GLN A 155 -0.60 -17.25 -20.44
C GLN A 155 -1.41 -16.87 -21.68
N TRP A 156 -2.10 -15.73 -21.64
CA TRP A 156 -2.84 -15.27 -22.80
C TRP A 156 -1.92 -14.88 -23.97
N VAL A 157 -0.82 -14.17 -23.71
CA VAL A 157 0.15 -13.77 -24.76
C VAL A 157 0.80 -14.99 -25.42
N THR A 158 1.17 -16.01 -24.62
CA THR A 158 1.84 -17.22 -25.12
C THR A 158 0.91 -18.23 -25.76
N SER A 159 -0.43 -18.09 -25.60
CA SER A 159 -1.38 -19.07 -26.12
C SER A 159 -1.51 -19.02 -27.64
N THR A 160 -1.51 -20.19 -28.27
CA THR A 160 -1.65 -20.38 -29.75
C THR A 160 -3.11 -20.39 -30.21
N ALA A 161 -4.07 -20.34 -29.30
CA ALA A 161 -5.49 -20.45 -29.64
C ALA A 161 -6.01 -19.22 -30.41
N GLY A 162 -6.61 -19.44 -31.57
CA GLY A 162 -7.13 -18.45 -32.52
C GLY A 162 -8.39 -17.68 -32.06
N SER A 163 -8.78 -17.74 -30.81
CA SER A 163 -9.92 -17.00 -30.28
C SER A 163 -9.51 -15.59 -29.88
N SER A 164 -10.12 -14.59 -30.52
CA SER A 164 -10.12 -13.22 -30.00
C SER A 164 -10.63 -13.24 -28.56
N PRO A 165 -9.99 -12.57 -27.59
CA PRO A 165 -10.48 -12.59 -26.23
C PRO A 165 -11.86 -11.92 -26.17
N ALA A 166 -12.78 -12.56 -25.47
CA ALA A 166 -14.08 -11.95 -25.15
C ALA A 166 -13.91 -10.68 -24.25
N SER A 167 -12.75 -10.54 -23.59
CA SER A 167 -12.37 -9.40 -22.77
C SER A 167 -10.86 -9.15 -22.86
N ASN A 168 -10.46 -7.88 -22.75
CA ASN A 168 -9.05 -7.49 -22.65
C ASN A 168 -8.43 -8.02 -21.34
N PRO A 169 -7.46 -8.98 -21.35
CA PRO A 169 -6.87 -9.52 -20.14
C PRO A 169 -6.10 -8.49 -19.32
N PHE A 170 -5.59 -7.44 -19.97
CA PHE A 170 -4.84 -6.35 -19.32
C PHE A 170 -5.72 -5.36 -18.56
N SER A 171 -7.06 -5.42 -18.73
CA SER A 171 -8.00 -4.61 -17.94
C SER A 171 -8.05 -4.99 -16.46
N MET A 172 -7.55 -6.17 -16.10
CA MET A 172 -7.47 -6.65 -14.70
C MET A 172 -6.23 -6.13 -13.96
N LEU A 173 -5.31 -5.47 -14.65
CA LEU A 173 -4.11 -4.90 -14.03
C LEU A 173 -4.46 -3.63 -13.27
N PRO A 174 -3.78 -3.33 -12.13
CA PRO A 174 -3.97 -2.10 -11.37
C PRO A 174 -3.74 -0.83 -12.20
N GLU A 175 -2.75 -0.89 -13.09
CA GLU A 175 -2.51 0.15 -14.10
C GLU A 175 -2.87 -0.41 -15.48
N PRO A 176 -3.98 0.02 -16.08
CA PRO A 176 -4.42 -0.49 -17.38
C PRO A 176 -3.42 -0.12 -18.47
N LEU A 177 -3.07 -1.11 -19.29
CA LEU A 177 -2.20 -0.92 -20.44
C LEU A 177 -3.00 -0.32 -21.60
N SER A 178 -2.60 0.87 -22.08
CA SER A 178 -3.23 1.53 -23.23
C SER A 178 -2.58 1.09 -24.56
N PHE A 179 -3.41 0.71 -25.52
CA PHE A 179 -2.99 0.32 -26.87
C PHE A 179 -3.06 1.50 -27.84
N PRO A 180 -2.24 1.55 -28.89
CA PRO A 180 -1.25 0.53 -29.29
C PRO A 180 -0.01 0.50 -28.37
N ILE A 181 0.64 -0.67 -28.31
CA ILE A 181 1.81 -0.91 -27.47
C ILE A 181 3.07 -1.17 -28.28
N ARG A 182 4.22 -1.06 -27.63
CA ARG A 182 5.52 -1.53 -28.09
C ARG A 182 5.83 -2.84 -27.38
N LEU A 183 6.23 -3.86 -28.13
CA LEU A 183 6.54 -5.19 -27.64
C LEU A 183 8.05 -5.47 -27.75
N PHE A 184 8.62 -6.09 -26.74
CA PHE A 184 9.94 -6.69 -26.78
C PHE A 184 10.02 -7.92 -25.87
N THR A 185 10.97 -8.80 -26.15
CA THR A 185 11.31 -9.94 -25.30
C THR A 185 12.77 -9.86 -24.86
N VAL A 186 13.05 -10.30 -23.64
CA VAL A 186 14.39 -10.42 -23.07
C VAL A 186 14.56 -11.87 -22.67
N THR A 187 15.37 -12.63 -23.40
CA THR A 187 15.64 -14.04 -23.13
C THR A 187 17.05 -14.18 -22.56
N LEU A 188 17.16 -14.78 -21.38
CA LEU A 188 18.44 -15.10 -20.76
C LEU A 188 18.94 -16.44 -21.29
N ILE A 189 20.19 -16.48 -21.74
CA ILE A 189 20.83 -17.71 -22.22
C ILE A 189 21.75 -18.24 -21.11
N PRO A 190 21.54 -19.47 -20.61
CA PRO A 190 22.40 -20.03 -19.57
C PRO A 190 23.85 -20.09 -20.05
N ALA A 191 24.76 -19.42 -19.36
CA ALA A 191 26.18 -19.54 -19.62
C ALA A 191 26.74 -20.76 -18.91
N LYS A 192 27.78 -21.37 -19.50
CA LYS A 192 28.45 -22.56 -18.90
C LYS A 192 29.24 -22.22 -17.63
N THR A 193 29.51 -20.94 -17.40
CA THR A 193 30.46 -20.46 -16.37
C THR A 193 29.80 -19.80 -15.18
N HIS A 194 28.55 -19.35 -15.30
CA HIS A 194 27.84 -18.63 -14.23
C HIS A 194 26.40 -19.13 -14.07
N PRO A 195 25.83 -19.13 -12.84
CA PRO A 195 24.42 -19.41 -12.64
C PRO A 195 23.57 -18.34 -13.33
N MET A 196 22.45 -18.76 -13.92
CA MET A 196 21.50 -17.83 -14.53
C MET A 196 20.96 -16.85 -13.46
N PRO A 197 20.88 -15.55 -13.74
CA PRO A 197 20.30 -14.60 -12.81
C PRO A 197 18.81 -14.90 -12.60
N ALA A 198 18.31 -14.59 -11.40
CA ALA A 198 16.88 -14.66 -11.14
C ALA A 198 16.12 -13.68 -12.05
N LEU A 199 15.03 -14.12 -12.68
CA LEU A 199 14.21 -13.27 -13.55
C LEU A 199 13.71 -12.00 -12.84
N ASP A 200 13.42 -12.08 -11.55
CA ASP A 200 12.99 -10.93 -10.75
C ASP A 200 14.05 -9.83 -10.73
N ALA A 201 15.33 -10.17 -10.54
CA ALA A 201 16.41 -9.20 -10.56
C ALA A 201 16.59 -8.53 -11.94
N VAL A 202 16.34 -9.26 -13.02
CA VAL A 202 16.34 -8.69 -14.38
C VAL A 202 15.10 -7.83 -14.61
N THR A 203 13.95 -8.24 -14.08
CA THR A 203 12.70 -7.46 -14.14
C THR A 203 12.83 -6.12 -13.41
N ASP A 204 13.49 -6.10 -12.25
CA ASP A 204 13.79 -4.89 -11.50
C ASP A 204 14.67 -3.94 -12.32
N LEU A 205 15.71 -4.47 -12.96
CA LEU A 205 16.58 -3.68 -13.84
C LEU A 205 15.82 -3.14 -15.06
N ILE A 206 14.94 -3.93 -15.67
CA ILE A 206 14.07 -3.47 -16.76
C ILE A 206 13.17 -2.35 -16.25
N THR A 207 12.57 -2.52 -15.08
CA THR A 207 11.70 -1.52 -14.47
C THR A 207 12.42 -0.20 -14.25
N GLU A 208 13.67 -0.23 -13.77
CA GLU A 208 14.52 0.96 -13.62
C GLU A 208 14.82 1.66 -14.97
N VAL A 209 15.17 0.88 -16.00
CA VAL A 209 15.44 1.44 -17.35
C VAL A 209 14.20 2.16 -17.91
N PHE A 210 13.02 1.67 -17.58
CA PHE A 210 11.74 2.20 -18.06
C PHE A 210 10.98 3.01 -17.00
N ASP A 211 11.62 3.44 -15.92
CA ASP A 211 10.95 4.12 -14.78
C ASP A 211 10.16 5.35 -15.20
N GLU A 212 10.69 6.16 -16.10
CA GLU A 212 10.08 7.39 -16.64
C GLU A 212 8.80 7.15 -17.47
N ILE A 213 8.45 5.90 -17.77
CA ILE A 213 7.35 5.54 -18.68
C ILE A 213 6.21 4.92 -17.87
N SER A 214 5.04 5.53 -17.94
CA SER A 214 3.77 4.98 -17.44
C SER A 214 3.18 3.98 -18.44
N GLY A 215 2.24 3.13 -17.99
CA GLY A 215 1.60 2.15 -18.88
C GLY A 215 2.59 1.12 -19.42
N LYS A 216 3.32 0.47 -18.53
CA LYS A 216 4.27 -0.61 -18.81
C LYS A 216 3.90 -1.87 -18.04
N VAL A 217 4.12 -3.02 -18.66
CA VAL A 217 3.90 -4.33 -18.05
C VAL A 217 5.04 -5.26 -18.47
N PHE A 218 5.59 -5.99 -17.51
CA PHE A 218 6.61 -7.01 -17.75
C PHE A 218 6.06 -8.35 -17.29
N LEU A 219 6.03 -9.32 -18.21
CA LEU A 219 5.43 -10.65 -18.04
C LEU A 219 6.52 -11.70 -18.07
N HIS A 220 6.56 -12.60 -17.11
CA HIS A 220 7.36 -13.81 -17.19
C HIS A 220 6.63 -14.81 -18.10
N THR A 221 7.08 -14.95 -19.33
CA THR A 221 6.44 -15.81 -20.34
C THR A 221 6.99 -17.22 -20.34
N HIS A 222 8.28 -17.39 -20.03
CA HIS A 222 8.97 -18.66 -19.84
C HIS A 222 9.95 -18.57 -18.66
N GLU A 223 10.56 -19.70 -18.26
CA GLU A 223 11.49 -19.77 -17.13
C GLU A 223 12.71 -18.83 -17.25
N ASN A 224 13.05 -18.44 -18.46
CA ASN A 224 14.20 -17.58 -18.75
C ASN A 224 13.84 -16.37 -19.62
N GLU A 225 12.57 -15.99 -19.67
CA GLU A 225 12.13 -14.93 -20.56
C GLU A 225 11.17 -13.94 -19.91
N ILE A 226 11.40 -12.67 -20.21
CA ILE A 226 10.53 -11.56 -19.86
C ILE A 226 9.98 -10.92 -21.13
N CYS A 227 8.67 -10.81 -21.25
CA CYS A 227 7.99 -10.06 -22.30
C CYS A 227 7.61 -8.68 -21.79
N GLY A 228 8.15 -7.62 -22.40
CA GLY A 228 7.86 -6.23 -22.07
C GLY A 228 6.84 -5.63 -23.02
N LEU A 229 5.78 -5.07 -22.44
CA LEU A 229 4.69 -4.37 -23.12
C LEU A 229 4.66 -2.93 -22.64
N ILE A 230 4.79 -1.96 -23.54
CA ILE A 230 4.87 -0.55 -23.19
C ILE A 230 3.87 0.24 -24.04
N SER A 231 3.05 1.09 -23.41
CA SER A 231 2.19 2.01 -24.14
C SER A 231 3.01 2.87 -25.09
N ASN A 232 2.65 2.85 -26.37
CA ASN A 232 3.33 3.66 -27.40
C ASN A 232 3.16 5.16 -27.15
N GLU A 233 2.01 5.59 -26.64
CA GLU A 233 1.75 6.96 -26.29
C GLU A 233 2.69 7.45 -25.19
N SER A 234 2.83 6.70 -24.10
CA SER A 234 3.73 7.04 -22.98
C SER A 234 5.20 7.05 -23.41
N LEU A 235 5.59 6.12 -24.28
CA LEU A 235 6.94 6.08 -24.81
C LEU A 235 7.25 7.36 -25.67
N VAL A 236 6.33 7.73 -26.53
CA VAL A 236 6.46 8.95 -27.36
C VAL A 236 6.49 10.21 -26.49
N ALA A 237 5.59 10.30 -25.50
CA ALA A 237 5.55 11.43 -24.54
C ALA A 237 6.85 11.59 -23.76
N SER A 238 7.57 10.51 -23.48
CA SER A 238 8.89 10.57 -22.80
C SER A 238 10.02 11.15 -23.67
N GLY A 239 9.78 11.39 -24.97
CA GLY A 239 10.82 11.83 -25.93
C GLY A 239 11.93 10.81 -26.18
N ARG A 240 11.75 9.55 -25.78
CA ARG A 240 12.72 8.46 -25.91
C ARG A 240 12.28 7.48 -26.99
N THR A 241 13.24 6.77 -27.56
CA THR A 241 13.00 5.69 -28.52
C THR A 241 13.20 4.34 -27.84
N LEU A 242 12.43 3.33 -28.23
CA LEU A 242 12.56 1.97 -27.70
C LEU A 242 13.99 1.43 -27.89
N ASP A 243 14.56 1.61 -29.07
CA ASP A 243 15.91 1.13 -29.41
C ASP A 243 16.98 1.61 -28.43
N LYS A 244 16.96 2.90 -28.07
CA LYS A 244 17.92 3.47 -27.11
C LYS A 244 17.76 2.90 -25.72
N LYS A 245 16.52 2.70 -25.27
CA LYS A 245 16.21 2.07 -23.99
C LYS A 245 16.67 0.60 -23.96
N LEU A 246 16.37 -0.16 -25.01
CA LEU A 246 16.78 -1.56 -25.12
C LEU A 246 18.31 -1.71 -25.24
N ALA A 247 18.98 -0.83 -25.96
CA ALA A 247 20.45 -0.82 -26.03
C ALA A 247 21.10 -0.48 -24.67
N ARG A 248 20.46 0.38 -23.87
CA ARG A 248 20.87 0.62 -22.47
C ARG A 248 20.68 -0.63 -21.62
N LEU A 249 19.50 -1.25 -21.70
CA LEU A 249 19.18 -2.49 -20.99
C LEU A 249 20.18 -3.60 -21.32
N GLN A 250 20.47 -3.82 -22.61
CA GLN A 250 21.44 -4.81 -23.06
C GLN A 250 22.79 -4.65 -22.36
N ARG A 251 23.31 -3.43 -22.33
CA ARG A 251 24.59 -3.12 -21.66
C ARG A 251 24.53 -3.35 -20.16
N GLN A 252 23.45 -2.93 -19.50
CA GLN A 252 23.31 -3.10 -18.06
C GLN A 252 23.21 -4.57 -17.67
N VAL A 253 22.37 -5.36 -18.34
CA VAL A 253 22.25 -6.81 -18.07
C VAL A 253 23.61 -7.49 -18.27
N THR A 254 24.31 -7.20 -19.37
CA THR A 254 25.64 -7.76 -19.63
C THR A 254 26.66 -7.34 -18.54
N THR A 255 26.60 -6.11 -18.07
CA THR A 255 27.53 -5.62 -17.05
C THR A 255 27.26 -6.23 -15.67
N TYR A 256 26.00 -6.33 -15.26
CA TYR A 256 25.66 -6.80 -13.92
C TYR A 256 25.65 -8.34 -13.79
N PHE A 257 25.26 -9.04 -14.85
CA PHE A 257 25.09 -10.49 -14.81
C PHE A 257 26.14 -11.25 -15.63
N LEU A 258 27.06 -10.56 -16.30
CA LEU A 258 28.12 -11.11 -17.14
C LEU A 258 27.63 -11.94 -18.34
N ASP A 259 26.33 -12.01 -18.56
CA ASP A 259 25.67 -12.75 -19.65
C ASP A 259 24.99 -11.76 -20.61
N ALA A 260 25.15 -11.95 -21.90
CA ALA A 260 24.48 -11.14 -22.90
C ALA A 260 23.06 -11.68 -23.16
N PRO A 261 21.99 -10.96 -22.79
CA PRO A 261 20.64 -11.39 -23.07
C PRO A 261 20.34 -11.29 -24.57
N VAL A 262 19.47 -12.12 -25.08
CA VAL A 262 18.84 -11.94 -26.40
C VAL A 262 17.66 -11.00 -26.23
N ILE A 263 17.76 -9.77 -26.76
CA ILE A 263 16.67 -8.81 -26.77
C ILE A 263 16.11 -8.72 -28.18
N ILE A 264 14.83 -9.05 -28.32
CA ILE A 264 14.10 -8.96 -29.60
C ILE A 264 12.94 -8.00 -29.43
N TYR A 265 12.68 -7.16 -30.38
CA TYR A 265 11.60 -6.19 -30.31
C TYR A 265 10.86 -6.02 -31.63
N HIS A 266 9.56 -5.72 -31.51
CA HIS A 266 8.71 -5.40 -32.65
C HIS A 266 8.90 -3.93 -33.04
N ASP A 267 9.21 -3.68 -34.30
CA ASP A 267 9.61 -2.33 -34.81
C ASP A 267 8.44 -1.34 -34.81
N LYS A 268 7.19 -1.81 -34.95
CA LYS A 268 6.00 -0.97 -35.01
C LYS A 268 5.13 -1.12 -33.75
N PRO A 269 4.35 -0.10 -33.40
CA PRO A 269 3.30 -0.27 -32.40
C PRO A 269 2.28 -1.32 -32.87
N ILE A 270 1.78 -2.12 -31.94
CA ILE A 270 0.82 -3.21 -32.21
C ILE A 270 -0.46 -3.03 -31.39
N SER A 271 -1.58 -3.42 -31.96
CA SER A 271 -2.87 -3.45 -31.29
C SER A 271 -3.03 -4.71 -30.42
N LEU A 272 -4.04 -4.74 -29.55
CA LEU A 272 -4.36 -5.93 -28.76
C LEU A 272 -4.61 -7.17 -29.63
N ALA A 273 -5.27 -7.00 -30.78
CA ALA A 273 -5.58 -8.10 -31.70
C ALA A 273 -4.32 -8.71 -32.32
N GLU A 274 -3.29 -7.88 -32.54
CA GLU A 274 -2.02 -8.30 -33.17
C GLU A 274 -0.99 -8.78 -32.15
N LEU A 275 -1.24 -8.63 -30.85
CA LEU A 275 -0.23 -8.89 -29.81
C LEU A 275 0.33 -10.31 -29.82
N ARG A 276 -0.53 -11.31 -29.93
CA ARG A 276 -0.09 -12.72 -30.00
C ARG A 276 0.80 -13.01 -31.22
N GLN A 277 0.38 -12.46 -32.37
CA GLN A 277 1.17 -12.61 -33.60
C GLN A 277 2.50 -11.87 -33.49
N GLY A 278 2.51 -10.68 -32.90
CA GLY A 278 3.74 -9.93 -32.63
C GLY A 278 4.69 -10.67 -31.68
N TYR A 279 4.13 -11.29 -30.62
CA TYR A 279 4.90 -12.13 -29.71
C TYR A 279 5.49 -13.35 -30.42
N GLN A 280 4.69 -14.08 -31.21
CA GLN A 280 5.17 -15.21 -31.98
C GLN A 280 6.28 -14.82 -32.95
N LEU A 281 6.18 -13.65 -33.56
CA LEU A 281 7.23 -13.12 -34.42
C LEU A 281 8.56 -12.88 -33.68
N CYS A 282 8.49 -12.40 -32.43
CA CYS A 282 9.66 -12.28 -31.58
C CYS A 282 10.27 -13.66 -31.28
N GLU A 283 9.43 -14.66 -30.97
CA GLU A 283 9.88 -16.04 -30.74
C GLU A 283 10.59 -16.61 -31.92
N ASP A 284 9.99 -16.53 -33.11
CA ASP A 284 10.57 -17.03 -34.35
C ASP A 284 11.90 -16.35 -34.72
N SER A 285 12.04 -15.08 -34.30
CA SER A 285 13.26 -14.30 -34.53
C SER A 285 14.42 -14.63 -33.59
N LYS A 286 14.21 -15.42 -32.52
CA LYS A 286 15.29 -15.82 -31.59
C LYS A 286 16.42 -16.61 -32.31
N ALA A 287 16.08 -17.37 -33.29
CA ALA A 287 17.08 -18.12 -34.10
C ALA A 287 18.10 -17.18 -34.76
N LEU A 288 17.74 -15.95 -35.08
CA LEU A 288 18.64 -14.96 -35.66
C LEU A 288 19.78 -14.60 -34.71
N ALA A 289 19.57 -14.63 -33.40
CA ALA A 289 20.58 -14.30 -32.41
C ALA A 289 21.82 -15.19 -32.52
N PHE A 290 21.66 -16.42 -32.96
CA PHE A 290 22.78 -17.36 -33.23
C PHE A 290 23.65 -16.92 -34.40
N TYR A 291 23.08 -16.20 -35.37
CA TYR A 291 23.81 -15.76 -36.57
C TYR A 291 24.37 -14.34 -36.43
N VAL A 292 23.65 -13.48 -35.73
CA VAL A 292 24.01 -12.04 -35.62
C VAL A 292 24.79 -11.76 -34.33
N GLY A 293 24.69 -12.64 -33.34
CA GLY A 293 25.24 -12.43 -31.98
C GLY A 293 24.35 -11.60 -31.11
N CYS A 294 24.59 -11.60 -29.79
CA CYS A 294 23.77 -10.95 -28.77
C CYS A 294 24.32 -9.57 -28.32
N SER A 295 25.09 -8.89 -29.17
CA SER A 295 25.72 -7.62 -28.80
C SER A 295 24.79 -6.39 -28.85
N ALA A 296 23.65 -6.51 -29.53
CA ALA A 296 22.66 -5.45 -29.69
C ALA A 296 21.24 -6.03 -29.79
N PRO A 297 20.20 -5.24 -29.45
CA PRO A 297 18.80 -5.63 -29.67
C PRO A 297 18.49 -5.92 -31.14
N ILE A 298 17.73 -6.96 -31.38
CA ILE A 298 17.39 -7.49 -32.71
C ILE A 298 15.94 -7.12 -33.06
N LYS A 299 15.70 -6.59 -34.25
CA LYS A 299 14.35 -6.37 -34.75
C LYS A 299 13.71 -7.69 -35.16
N ALA A 300 12.48 -7.93 -34.69
CA ALA A 300 11.69 -9.06 -35.14
C ALA A 300 11.32 -8.87 -36.63
N THR A 301 11.62 -9.87 -37.42
CA THR A 301 11.34 -9.87 -38.87
C THR A 301 10.63 -11.15 -39.27
N ALA A 302 9.58 -10.99 -40.10
CA ALA A 302 8.95 -12.15 -40.71
C ALA A 302 9.96 -12.78 -41.71
N HIS A 303 10.51 -13.92 -41.34
CA HIS A 303 11.27 -14.73 -42.31
C HIS A 303 10.28 -15.46 -43.18
N THR A 304 10.19 -15.07 -44.44
CA THR A 304 9.75 -15.99 -45.49
C THR A 304 10.86 -17.04 -45.61
N VAL A 305 10.62 -18.21 -45.04
CA VAL A 305 11.44 -19.39 -45.34
C VAL A 305 11.14 -19.72 -46.80
N THR A 306 12.02 -19.32 -47.70
CA THR A 306 12.07 -19.81 -49.07
C THR A 306 12.83 -21.10 -49.09
#